data_202426490ef20b61a5ce26d55047dd68
#
_entry.id   202426490ef20b61a5ce26d55047dd68
#
_cell.length_a   1.000
_cell.length_b   1.000
_cell.length_c   1.000
_cell.angle_alpha   90.00
_cell.angle_beta   90.00
_cell.angle_gamma   90.00
#
_symmetry.space_group_name_H-M   'P 1'
#
loop_
_entity.id
_entity.type
_entity.pdbx_description
1 polymer ?
#
loop_
_entity_poly.entity_id
_entity_poly.type
_entity_poly.pdbx_seq_one_letter_code
_entity_poly.pdbx_strand_id
1 'polypeptide(L)'
;MSKAARLTGETLHAGNGSPTNALYDCVTEKVWFITGTSRGFGRAWAIAALERGDKVAATARETATLDDLVEKFGDALLPIRLDVTDRAADFAAVRQAHDHFGRLDIVVNNAGYGQFGFVEELSEQEARDQIETNVFGALWITQAALPYLREQRSGHIIQVSSIGGITAFPLVGIYHASKWALEGFSQALALEVAPFGVHVTLIEPGGFDTDWAGPSAKHADPLPAYGEIRAEVEAERSKRWASPGDPSASAAALLEVVDADEPPLRVFFGATPLQTAKADYESRLRNWEQWQPVAERAQG
;
A
#
# COMPACT_ATOMS: atom_id res chain seq x y z
N MET A 1 48.01 -42.15 46.00
CA MET A 1 47.14 -42.53 47.13
C MET A 1 45.74 -42.03 46.78
N SER A 2 44.96 -42.97 46.25
CA SER A 2 43.82 -43.65 46.84
C SER A 2 42.70 -42.72 47.27
N LYS A 3 41.52 -42.79 46.69
CA LYS A 3 40.53 -43.83 46.81
C LYS A 3 39.40 -43.66 45.79
N ALA A 4 39.02 -44.73 45.17
CA ALA A 4 37.77 -44.91 44.44
C ALA A 4 36.56 -44.97 45.40
N ALA A 5 35.42 -44.56 45.01
CA ALA A 5 34.13 -44.96 45.54
C ALA A 5 33.13 -45.12 44.40
N ARG A 6 32.67 -46.40 44.26
CA ARG A 6 31.47 -46.81 43.47
C ARG A 6 30.23 -46.40 44.24
N LEU A 7 29.14 -45.99 43.50
CA LEU A 7 27.74 -46.23 43.88
C LEU A 7 26.89 -46.17 42.61
N THR A 8 26.45 -47.31 42.18
CA THR A 8 25.09 -47.89 42.16
C THR A 8 24.06 -47.12 41.37
N GLY A 9 23.58 -47.84 40.34
CA GLY A 9 22.58 -47.38 39.40
C GLY A 9 21.18 -47.18 40.01
N GLU A 10 20.49 -46.21 39.51
CA GLU A 10 19.04 -46.16 39.53
C GLU A 10 18.54 -45.82 38.14
N THR A 11 17.80 -46.75 37.59
CA THR A 11 17.02 -46.66 36.36
C THR A 11 15.85 -45.69 36.61
N LEU A 12 15.86 -44.51 35.95
CA LEU A 12 14.70 -43.65 35.84
C LEU A 12 14.03 -43.86 34.49
N HIS A 13 12.77 -44.24 34.56
CA HIS A 13 11.87 -44.46 33.45
C HIS A 13 11.80 -43.22 32.54
N ALA A 14 11.99 -43.44 31.24
CA ALA A 14 11.67 -42.52 30.18
C ALA A 14 10.16 -42.28 30.14
N GLY A 15 9.74 -41.10 30.60
CA GLY A 15 8.43 -40.57 30.32
C GLY A 15 8.42 -39.99 28.91
N ASN A 16 7.69 -40.63 27.99
CA ASN A 16 7.32 -40.08 26.70
C ASN A 16 6.41 -38.89 26.90
N GLY A 17 6.99 -37.71 26.98
CA GLY A 17 6.30 -36.44 26.81
C GLY A 17 6.74 -35.83 25.49
N SER A 18 5.90 -35.92 24.47
CA SER A 18 6.05 -35.14 23.24
C SER A 18 6.17 -33.67 23.59
N PRO A 19 7.18 -32.95 23.08
CA PRO A 19 7.14 -31.49 23.13
C PRO A 19 6.20 -31.00 22.03
N THR A 20 4.90 -31.01 22.34
CA THR A 20 3.92 -30.27 21.53
C THR A 20 3.75 -28.87 22.10
N ASN A 21 3.95 -27.93 21.24
CA ASN A 21 3.46 -26.57 21.33
C ASN A 21 4.01 -25.63 22.43
N ALA A 22 5.06 -24.93 22.07
CA ALA A 22 5.25 -23.59 22.62
C ALA A 22 6.09 -22.78 21.64
N LEU A 23 5.45 -22.18 20.66
CA LEU A 23 5.86 -20.98 19.94
C LEU A 23 4.73 -20.64 18.93
N TYR A 24 3.49 -20.54 19.40
CA TYR A 24 2.61 -19.57 18.78
C TYR A 24 3.04 -18.25 19.40
N ASP A 25 3.89 -17.50 18.71
CA ASP A 25 3.99 -16.07 18.93
C ASP A 25 2.56 -15.54 18.95
N CYS A 26 2.19 -14.93 20.06
CA CYS A 26 0.90 -14.30 20.23
C CYS A 26 0.90 -13.09 19.30
N VAL A 27 0.53 -13.29 18.04
CA VAL A 27 0.30 -12.18 17.12
C VAL A 27 -0.77 -11.33 17.77
N THR A 28 -0.37 -10.19 18.31
CA THR A 28 -1.31 -9.25 18.93
C THR A 28 -2.26 -8.77 17.85
N GLU A 29 -3.57 -8.92 18.08
CA GLU A 29 -4.64 -8.41 17.24
C GLU A 29 -4.35 -6.95 16.86
N LYS A 30 -4.31 -6.65 15.56
CA LYS A 30 -4.07 -5.29 15.04
C LYS A 30 -5.39 -4.66 14.59
N VAL A 31 -5.46 -3.35 14.69
CA VAL A 31 -6.57 -2.56 14.20
C VAL A 31 -6.16 -1.84 12.93
N TRP A 32 -6.88 -2.14 11.85
CA TRP A 32 -6.63 -1.58 10.53
C TRP A 32 -7.66 -0.51 10.17
N PHE A 33 -7.21 0.55 9.52
CA PHE A 33 -8.05 1.50 8.78
C PHE A 33 -7.69 1.41 7.30
N ILE A 34 -8.61 0.98 6.44
CA ILE A 34 -8.32 0.74 5.02
C ILE A 34 -9.27 1.55 4.16
N THR A 35 -8.73 2.40 3.27
CA THR A 35 -9.54 3.15 2.32
C THR A 35 -9.79 2.38 1.02
N GLY A 36 -11.03 2.48 0.47
CA GLY A 36 -11.38 1.88 -0.82
C GLY A 36 -11.48 0.36 -0.80
N THR A 37 -12.26 -0.20 0.14
CA THR A 37 -12.37 -1.65 0.38
C THR A 37 -13.49 -2.35 -0.39
N SER A 38 -14.22 -1.65 -1.26
CA SER A 38 -15.31 -2.27 -2.04
C SER A 38 -14.83 -3.36 -3.01
N ARG A 39 -13.56 -3.33 -3.44
CA ARG A 39 -12.96 -4.23 -4.44
C ARG A 39 -11.45 -4.15 -4.47
N GLY A 40 -10.82 -4.99 -5.33
CA GLY A 40 -9.38 -4.98 -5.58
C GLY A 40 -8.53 -5.21 -4.34
N PHE A 41 -7.37 -4.55 -4.26
CA PHE A 41 -6.42 -4.69 -3.15
C PHE A 41 -7.06 -4.39 -1.79
N GLY A 42 -7.77 -3.28 -1.65
CA GLY A 42 -8.35 -2.89 -0.37
C GLY A 42 -9.30 -3.95 0.18
N ARG A 43 -10.10 -4.59 -0.67
CA ARG A 43 -10.98 -5.69 -0.26
C ARG A 43 -10.20 -6.96 0.09
N ALA A 44 -9.24 -7.35 -0.75
CA ALA A 44 -8.42 -8.52 -0.51
C ALA A 44 -7.63 -8.41 0.81
N TRP A 45 -7.07 -7.25 1.08
CA TRP A 45 -6.30 -6.98 2.30
C TRP A 45 -7.18 -6.88 3.55
N ALA A 46 -8.38 -6.30 3.43
CA ALA A 46 -9.35 -6.29 4.52
C ALA A 46 -9.76 -7.72 4.91
N ILE A 47 -10.05 -8.58 3.92
CA ILE A 47 -10.37 -9.99 4.15
C ILE A 47 -9.22 -10.72 4.84
N ALA A 48 -7.99 -10.55 4.36
CA ALA A 48 -6.84 -11.23 4.94
C ALA A 48 -6.54 -10.80 6.38
N ALA A 49 -6.68 -9.51 6.70
CA ALA A 49 -6.56 -9.00 8.06
C ALA A 49 -7.63 -9.62 8.98
N LEU A 50 -8.89 -9.62 8.54
CA LEU A 50 -10.01 -10.22 9.29
C LEU A 50 -9.86 -11.74 9.47
N GLU A 51 -9.43 -12.46 8.44
CA GLU A 51 -9.19 -13.92 8.51
C GLU A 51 -8.02 -14.27 9.45
N ARG A 52 -7.07 -13.36 9.62
CA ARG A 52 -6.00 -13.50 10.61
C ARG A 52 -6.47 -13.25 12.05
N GLY A 53 -7.64 -12.68 12.24
CA GLY A 53 -8.21 -12.32 13.54
C GLY A 53 -8.00 -10.86 13.94
N ASP A 54 -7.57 -10.00 13.02
CA ASP A 54 -7.45 -8.56 13.22
C ASP A 54 -8.82 -7.87 13.11
N LYS A 55 -8.88 -6.59 13.50
CA LYS A 55 -10.03 -5.71 13.34
C LYS A 55 -9.82 -4.73 12.20
N VAL A 56 -10.88 -4.46 11.44
CA VAL A 56 -10.79 -3.60 10.25
C VAL A 56 -11.89 -2.55 10.25
N ALA A 57 -11.51 -1.28 10.23
CA ALA A 57 -12.37 -0.19 9.77
C ALA A 57 -12.23 -0.10 8.24
N ALA A 58 -13.24 -0.60 7.53
CA ALA A 58 -13.24 -0.68 6.08
C ALA A 58 -14.06 0.45 5.47
N THR A 59 -13.44 1.27 4.61
CA THR A 59 -14.16 2.40 4.03
C THR A 59 -14.53 2.19 2.57
N ALA A 60 -15.74 2.58 2.21
CA ALA A 60 -16.25 2.58 0.85
C ALA A 60 -17.22 3.74 0.64
N ARG A 61 -17.37 4.23 -0.60
CA ARG A 61 -18.40 5.23 -0.92
C ARG A 61 -19.81 4.68 -0.74
N GLU A 62 -20.00 3.39 -1.01
CA GLU A 62 -21.24 2.64 -0.81
C GLU A 62 -20.96 1.45 0.10
N THR A 63 -21.37 1.54 1.37
CA THR A 63 -21.11 0.50 2.38
C THR A 63 -21.83 -0.81 2.13
N ALA A 64 -22.94 -0.81 1.36
CA ALA A 64 -23.61 -2.03 0.93
C ALA A 64 -22.70 -3.02 0.17
N THR A 65 -21.60 -2.52 -0.41
CA THR A 65 -20.56 -3.37 -1.03
C THR A 65 -19.77 -4.21 -0.02
N LEU A 66 -19.97 -4.00 1.27
CA LEU A 66 -19.29 -4.67 2.37
C LEU A 66 -20.22 -5.55 3.21
N ASP A 67 -21.52 -5.65 2.86
CA ASP A 67 -22.53 -6.35 3.65
C ASP A 67 -22.20 -7.84 3.86
N ASP A 68 -21.65 -8.50 2.87
CA ASP A 68 -21.19 -9.89 2.96
C ASP A 68 -20.00 -10.07 3.93
N LEU A 69 -19.15 -9.07 4.03
CA LEU A 69 -18.06 -9.08 5.02
C LEU A 69 -18.58 -8.79 6.42
N VAL A 70 -19.55 -7.88 6.55
CA VAL A 70 -20.22 -7.63 7.84
C VAL A 70 -20.92 -8.89 8.34
N GLU A 71 -21.63 -9.61 7.46
CA GLU A 71 -22.26 -10.88 7.80
C GLU A 71 -21.23 -11.95 8.25
N LYS A 72 -20.09 -12.01 7.56
CA LYS A 72 -19.05 -13.03 7.83
C LYS A 72 -18.24 -12.75 9.09
N PHE A 73 -17.89 -11.46 9.36
CA PHE A 73 -16.90 -11.12 10.37
C PHE A 73 -17.48 -10.35 11.58
N GLY A 74 -18.74 -9.92 11.53
CA GLY A 74 -19.44 -9.29 12.64
C GLY A 74 -18.69 -8.08 13.21
N ASP A 75 -18.52 -8.05 14.53
CA ASP A 75 -17.91 -6.94 15.27
C ASP A 75 -16.42 -6.69 14.96
N ALA A 76 -15.75 -7.59 14.25
CA ALA A 76 -14.37 -7.37 13.80
C ALA A 76 -14.28 -6.40 12.61
N LEU A 77 -15.39 -6.14 11.92
CA LEU A 77 -15.46 -5.22 10.79
C LEU A 77 -16.35 -4.01 11.09
N LEU A 78 -15.80 -2.82 10.99
CA LEU A 78 -16.54 -1.55 11.03
C LEU A 78 -16.64 -0.98 9.61
N PRO A 79 -17.79 -1.07 8.93
CA PRO A 79 -17.97 -0.42 7.64
C PRO A 79 -18.19 1.09 7.83
N ILE A 80 -17.44 1.91 7.10
CA ILE A 80 -17.55 3.38 7.17
C ILE A 80 -17.79 3.91 5.75
N ARG A 81 -18.84 4.73 5.59
CA ARG A 81 -19.05 5.46 4.33
C ARG A 81 -18.04 6.60 4.24
N LEU A 82 -17.24 6.61 3.15
CA LEU A 82 -16.22 7.62 2.96
C LEU A 82 -15.96 7.88 1.47
N ASP A 83 -15.96 9.17 1.11
CA ASP A 83 -15.28 9.68 -0.07
C ASP A 83 -14.03 10.44 0.41
N VAL A 84 -12.86 9.97 0.02
CA VAL A 84 -11.57 10.53 0.46
C VAL A 84 -11.27 11.93 -0.11
N THR A 85 -12.16 12.48 -0.92
CA THR A 85 -12.08 13.87 -1.38
C THR A 85 -12.74 14.85 -0.39
N ASP A 86 -13.47 14.34 0.62
CA ASP A 86 -14.03 15.14 1.70
C ASP A 86 -13.12 15.10 2.94
N ARG A 87 -12.28 16.10 3.10
CA ARG A 87 -11.34 16.20 4.21
C ARG A 87 -12.03 16.12 5.60
N ALA A 88 -13.20 16.70 5.75
CA ALA A 88 -13.90 16.66 7.04
C ALA A 88 -14.41 15.26 7.36
N ALA A 89 -14.91 14.55 6.34
CA ALA A 89 -15.31 13.15 6.43
C ALA A 89 -14.11 12.23 6.75
N ASP A 90 -12.93 12.48 6.15
CA ASP A 90 -11.71 11.73 6.43
C ASP A 90 -11.35 11.77 7.92
N PHE A 91 -11.31 12.96 8.50
CA PHE A 91 -11.00 13.14 9.93
C PHE A 91 -12.07 12.51 10.83
N ALA A 92 -13.35 12.58 10.42
CA ALA A 92 -14.44 11.95 11.16
C ALA A 92 -14.36 10.42 11.09
N ALA A 93 -14.05 9.85 9.92
CA ALA A 93 -13.93 8.42 9.71
C ALA A 93 -12.78 7.80 10.51
N VAL A 94 -11.59 8.43 10.49
CA VAL A 94 -10.44 7.97 11.28
C VAL A 94 -10.75 8.04 12.79
N ARG A 95 -11.37 9.13 13.26
CA ARG A 95 -11.79 9.24 14.65
C ARG A 95 -12.82 8.17 15.00
N GLN A 96 -13.82 7.93 14.16
CA GLN A 96 -14.83 6.87 14.37
C GLN A 96 -14.18 5.49 14.53
N ALA A 97 -13.20 5.17 13.70
CA ALA A 97 -12.47 3.91 13.78
C ALA A 97 -11.68 3.79 15.10
N HIS A 98 -10.96 4.85 15.49
CA HIS A 98 -10.22 4.90 16.74
C HIS A 98 -11.16 4.78 17.96
N ASP A 99 -12.26 5.54 17.99
CA ASP A 99 -13.21 5.52 19.11
C ASP A 99 -13.91 4.16 19.24
N HIS A 100 -14.14 3.46 18.11
CA HIS A 100 -14.79 2.15 18.11
C HIS A 100 -13.85 1.03 18.60
N PHE A 101 -12.59 1.00 18.14
CA PHE A 101 -11.66 -0.07 18.46
C PHE A 101 -10.66 0.29 19.57
N GLY A 102 -10.58 1.55 19.98
CA GLY A 102 -9.70 2.05 21.04
C GLY A 102 -8.25 2.27 20.60
N ARG A 103 -7.88 1.95 19.38
CA ARG A 103 -6.54 2.12 18.81
C ARG A 103 -6.55 2.09 17.29
N LEU A 104 -5.42 2.45 16.67
CA LEU A 104 -5.13 2.25 15.27
C LEU A 104 -3.70 1.71 15.14
N ASP A 105 -3.50 0.62 14.41
CA ASP A 105 -2.17 0.05 14.21
C ASP A 105 -1.70 0.22 12.76
N ILE A 106 -2.57 -0.08 11.80
CA ILE A 106 -2.26 -0.06 10.38
C ILE A 106 -3.24 0.88 9.66
N VAL A 107 -2.70 1.84 8.93
CA VAL A 107 -3.50 2.76 8.10
C VAL A 107 -3.13 2.57 6.64
N VAL A 108 -4.09 2.12 5.83
CA VAL A 108 -3.85 1.80 4.41
C VAL A 108 -4.56 2.82 3.52
N ASN A 109 -3.79 3.70 2.90
CA ASN A 109 -4.25 4.62 1.87
C ASN A 109 -4.27 3.91 0.52
N ASN A 110 -5.35 3.17 0.25
CA ASN A 110 -5.53 2.40 -0.96
C ASN A 110 -6.50 3.05 -1.95
N ALA A 111 -7.43 3.88 -1.50
CA ALA A 111 -8.39 4.55 -2.39
C ALA A 111 -7.67 5.36 -3.48
N GLY A 112 -8.03 5.11 -4.73
CA GLY A 112 -7.43 5.75 -5.88
C GLY A 112 -7.94 5.18 -7.20
N TYR A 113 -7.68 5.88 -8.28
CA TYR A 113 -8.04 5.45 -9.63
C TYR A 113 -6.99 5.91 -10.65
N GLY A 114 -7.09 5.45 -11.89
CA GLY A 114 -6.28 5.90 -13.01
C GLY A 114 -7.06 6.78 -13.97
N GLN A 115 -6.55 7.98 -14.27
CA GLN A 115 -7.00 8.83 -15.37
C GLN A 115 -6.14 8.54 -16.60
N PHE A 116 -6.77 8.10 -17.67
CA PHE A 116 -6.15 7.81 -18.94
C PHE A 116 -6.40 8.96 -19.93
N GLY A 117 -5.38 9.36 -20.64
CA GLY A 117 -5.35 10.42 -21.63
C GLY A 117 -3.92 10.92 -21.85
N PHE A 118 -3.57 11.33 -23.06
CA PHE A 118 -2.36 12.10 -23.27
C PHE A 118 -2.48 13.45 -22.55
N VAL A 119 -1.36 14.05 -22.19
CA VAL A 119 -1.34 15.27 -21.35
C VAL A 119 -2.19 16.39 -21.97
N GLU A 120 -2.18 16.54 -23.30
CA GLU A 120 -2.96 17.54 -24.03
C GLU A 120 -4.47 17.27 -24.02
N GLU A 121 -4.88 16.03 -23.81
CA GLU A 121 -6.30 15.62 -23.83
C GLU A 121 -7.02 15.86 -22.51
N LEU A 122 -6.26 16.06 -21.43
CA LEU A 122 -6.80 16.19 -20.09
C LEU A 122 -7.51 17.54 -19.90
N SER A 123 -8.76 17.50 -19.47
CA SER A 123 -9.43 18.68 -18.94
C SER A 123 -8.86 19.09 -17.58
N GLU A 124 -9.05 20.35 -17.20
CA GLU A 124 -8.67 20.86 -15.87
C GLU A 124 -9.31 20.03 -14.75
N GLN A 125 -10.58 19.68 -14.89
CA GLN A 125 -11.32 18.94 -13.86
C GLN A 125 -10.78 17.51 -13.68
N GLU A 126 -10.49 16.80 -14.76
CA GLU A 126 -9.91 15.46 -14.70
C GLU A 126 -8.54 15.46 -14.01
N ALA A 127 -7.72 16.46 -14.33
CA ALA A 127 -6.42 16.61 -13.68
C ALA A 127 -6.56 16.90 -12.18
N ARG A 128 -7.47 17.82 -11.79
CA ARG A 128 -7.75 18.13 -10.38
C ARG A 128 -8.30 16.94 -9.62
N ASP A 129 -9.30 16.25 -10.18
CA ASP A 129 -9.93 15.07 -9.55
C ASP A 129 -8.92 13.95 -9.28
N GLN A 130 -7.98 13.73 -10.21
CA GLN A 130 -6.92 12.73 -10.05
C GLN A 130 -6.01 13.06 -8.86
N ILE A 131 -5.61 14.32 -8.74
CA ILE A 131 -4.76 14.79 -7.63
C ILE A 131 -5.55 14.79 -6.32
N GLU A 132 -6.79 15.26 -6.34
CA GLU A 132 -7.66 15.30 -5.15
C GLU A 132 -7.81 13.92 -4.53
N THR A 133 -8.13 12.92 -5.35
CA THR A 133 -8.33 11.56 -4.84
C THR A 133 -7.00 10.89 -4.42
N ASN A 134 -6.01 10.87 -5.34
CA ASN A 134 -4.83 10.02 -5.14
C ASN A 134 -3.77 10.65 -4.23
N VAL A 135 -3.77 11.97 -4.08
CA VAL A 135 -2.77 12.71 -3.29
C VAL A 135 -3.40 13.29 -2.03
N PHE A 136 -4.39 14.16 -2.19
CA PHE A 136 -4.98 14.84 -1.04
C PHE A 136 -5.77 13.89 -0.16
N GLY A 137 -6.53 12.94 -0.73
CA GLY A 137 -7.22 11.92 0.06
C GLY A 137 -6.27 11.12 0.96
N ALA A 138 -5.15 10.65 0.39
CA ALA A 138 -4.12 9.97 1.18
C ALA A 138 -3.47 10.87 2.24
N LEU A 139 -3.24 12.15 1.91
CA LEU A 139 -2.68 13.14 2.84
C LEU A 139 -3.62 13.40 4.01
N TRP A 140 -4.93 13.60 3.76
CA TRP A 140 -5.90 13.91 4.82
C TRP A 140 -6.11 12.74 5.77
N ILE A 141 -6.23 11.52 5.27
CA ILE A 141 -6.28 10.30 6.11
C ILE A 141 -5.01 10.16 6.95
N THR A 142 -3.83 10.36 6.33
CA THR A 142 -2.55 10.34 7.03
C THR A 142 -2.52 11.37 8.15
N GLN A 143 -2.89 12.63 7.87
CA GLN A 143 -2.96 13.69 8.88
C GLN A 143 -3.95 13.38 10.01
N ALA A 144 -5.08 12.77 9.68
CA ALA A 144 -6.08 12.39 10.68
C ALA A 144 -5.60 11.27 11.62
N ALA A 145 -4.82 10.31 11.09
CA ALA A 145 -4.32 9.18 11.86
C ALA A 145 -3.08 9.52 12.73
N LEU A 146 -2.22 10.40 12.25
CA LEU A 146 -0.94 10.71 12.89
C LEU A 146 -1.01 11.09 14.39
N PRO A 147 -1.98 11.88 14.87
CA PRO A 147 -2.09 12.18 16.30
C PRO A 147 -2.21 10.91 17.16
N TYR A 148 -3.03 9.95 16.74
CA TYR A 148 -3.24 8.69 17.45
C TYR A 148 -2.00 7.81 17.42
N LEU A 149 -1.40 7.60 16.23
CA LEU A 149 -0.19 6.79 16.07
C LEU A 149 1.00 7.37 16.86
N ARG A 150 1.14 8.68 16.84
CA ARG A 150 2.20 9.38 17.59
C ARG A 150 2.01 9.24 19.10
N GLU A 151 0.78 9.37 19.61
CA GLU A 151 0.46 9.19 21.03
C GLU A 151 0.72 7.74 21.46
N GLN A 152 0.31 6.76 20.64
CA GLN A 152 0.59 5.33 20.85
C GLN A 152 2.09 5.00 20.79
N ARG A 153 2.91 5.84 20.13
CA ARG A 153 4.32 5.60 19.81
C ARG A 153 4.53 4.32 19.01
N SER A 154 3.56 3.97 18.21
CA SER A 154 3.56 2.80 17.33
C SER A 154 2.54 2.97 16.21
N GLY A 155 2.77 2.32 15.09
CA GLY A 155 1.84 2.25 13.97
C GLY A 155 2.54 2.13 12.65
N HIS A 156 1.78 1.79 11.60
CA HIS A 156 2.32 1.62 10.26
C HIS A 156 1.37 2.23 9.23
N ILE A 157 1.86 3.19 8.46
CA ILE A 157 1.12 3.82 7.37
C ILE A 157 1.55 3.16 6.05
N ILE A 158 0.60 2.53 5.38
CA ILE A 158 0.79 1.90 4.07
C ILE A 158 0.21 2.81 3.00
N GLN A 159 1.04 3.23 2.07
CA GLN A 159 0.67 4.07 0.93
C GLN A 159 0.66 3.22 -0.34
N VAL A 160 -0.50 3.06 -0.97
CA VAL A 160 -0.57 2.30 -2.22
C VAL A 160 -0.15 3.20 -3.38
N SER A 161 1.13 3.10 -3.72
CA SER A 161 1.74 3.76 -4.87
C SER A 161 1.56 2.92 -6.15
N SER A 162 2.58 2.81 -6.94
CA SER A 162 2.65 2.04 -8.20
C SER A 162 4.08 2.05 -8.71
N ILE A 163 4.45 1.11 -9.57
CA ILE A 163 5.61 1.29 -10.46
C ILE A 163 5.55 2.62 -11.22
N GLY A 164 4.33 3.13 -11.44
CA GLY A 164 4.08 4.45 -12.01
C GLY A 164 4.45 5.65 -11.11
N GLY A 165 4.81 5.43 -9.85
CA GLY A 165 5.41 6.42 -8.95
C GLY A 165 6.94 6.48 -9.08
N ILE A 166 7.55 5.52 -9.76
CA ILE A 166 9.00 5.39 -9.96
C ILE A 166 9.39 5.71 -11.40
N THR A 167 8.62 5.25 -12.37
CA THR A 167 8.82 5.51 -13.79
C THR A 167 7.53 5.97 -14.46
N ALA A 168 7.61 6.56 -15.65
CA ALA A 168 6.45 7.08 -16.35
C ALA A 168 6.24 6.40 -17.71
N PHE A 169 4.98 6.24 -18.08
CA PHE A 169 4.55 5.70 -19.37
C PHE A 169 3.59 6.67 -20.05
N PRO A 170 3.52 6.69 -21.38
CA PRO A 170 2.51 7.47 -22.10
C PRO A 170 1.08 7.12 -21.66
N LEU A 171 0.14 8.00 -21.93
CA LEU A 171 -1.31 7.84 -21.72
C LEU A 171 -1.79 7.96 -20.26
N VAL A 172 -0.92 7.98 -19.28
CA VAL A 172 -1.27 8.05 -17.84
C VAL A 172 -0.46 9.10 -17.08
N GLY A 173 -0.13 10.22 -17.76
CA GLY A 173 0.76 11.26 -17.22
C GLY A 173 0.30 11.86 -15.90
N ILE A 174 -0.98 12.23 -15.77
CA ILE A 174 -1.52 12.83 -14.53
C ILE A 174 -1.62 11.81 -13.40
N TYR A 175 -1.86 10.53 -13.71
CA TYR A 175 -1.79 9.46 -12.73
C TYR A 175 -0.37 9.30 -12.20
N HIS A 176 0.64 9.31 -13.08
CA HIS A 176 2.04 9.29 -12.64
C HIS A 176 2.36 10.46 -11.75
N ALA A 177 1.96 11.68 -12.12
CA ALA A 177 2.16 12.86 -11.29
C ALA A 177 1.58 12.66 -9.87
N SER A 178 0.38 12.06 -9.77
CA SER A 178 -0.24 11.75 -8.48
C SER A 178 0.56 10.74 -7.66
N LYS A 179 1.10 9.68 -8.30
CA LYS A 179 1.89 8.66 -7.59
C LYS A 179 3.29 9.17 -7.22
N TRP A 180 3.92 9.99 -8.05
CA TRP A 180 5.17 10.67 -7.71
C TRP A 180 5.01 11.65 -6.55
N ALA A 181 3.88 12.36 -6.47
CA ALA A 181 3.57 13.21 -5.32
C ALA A 181 3.43 12.36 -4.03
N LEU A 182 2.74 11.21 -4.12
CA LEU A 182 2.59 10.26 -3.01
C LEU A 182 3.95 9.73 -2.55
N GLU A 183 4.84 9.36 -3.48
CA GLU A 183 6.22 8.93 -3.18
C GLU A 183 6.99 10.01 -2.42
N GLY A 184 6.95 11.25 -2.93
CA GLY A 184 7.72 12.35 -2.36
C GLY A 184 7.30 12.68 -0.93
N PHE A 185 6.00 12.88 -0.68
CA PHE A 185 5.57 13.22 0.67
C PHE A 185 5.70 12.03 1.64
N SER A 186 5.53 10.80 1.18
CA SER A 186 5.66 9.61 2.05
C SER A 186 7.11 9.38 2.47
N GLN A 187 8.06 9.65 1.59
CA GLN A 187 9.48 9.59 1.95
C GLN A 187 9.84 10.65 3.01
N ALA A 188 9.33 11.87 2.89
CA ALA A 188 9.52 12.91 3.90
C ALA A 188 8.85 12.50 5.23
N LEU A 189 7.60 12.05 5.17
CA LEU A 189 6.84 11.59 6.32
C LEU A 189 7.57 10.49 7.10
N ALA A 190 8.16 9.51 6.41
CA ALA A 190 8.90 8.43 7.07
C ALA A 190 10.02 8.95 7.98
N LEU A 191 10.74 10.00 7.56
CA LEU A 191 11.77 10.65 8.37
C LEU A 191 11.17 11.44 9.54
N GLU A 192 10.01 12.07 9.33
CA GLU A 192 9.36 12.91 10.33
C GLU A 192 8.76 12.08 11.48
N VAL A 193 8.23 10.87 11.16
CA VAL A 193 7.50 10.05 12.14
C VAL A 193 8.32 8.94 12.79
N ALA A 194 9.50 8.62 12.24
CA ALA A 194 10.39 7.60 12.81
C ALA A 194 10.72 7.84 14.31
N PRO A 195 10.92 9.07 14.81
CA PRO A 195 11.15 9.30 16.24
C PRO A 195 9.96 8.94 17.14
N PHE A 196 8.79 8.75 16.57
CA PHE A 196 7.57 8.34 17.27
C PHE A 196 7.29 6.83 17.16
N GLY A 197 8.18 6.05 16.56
CA GLY A 197 7.97 4.61 16.35
C GLY A 197 6.89 4.29 15.32
N VAL A 198 6.62 5.22 14.40
CA VAL A 198 5.65 5.03 13.31
C VAL A 198 6.41 4.71 12.02
N HIS A 199 6.00 3.63 11.36
CA HIS A 199 6.56 3.21 10.08
C HIS A 199 5.73 3.73 8.90
N VAL A 200 6.38 3.90 7.76
CA VAL A 200 5.72 4.24 6.49
C VAL A 200 6.26 3.30 5.42
N THR A 201 5.37 2.64 4.69
CA THR A 201 5.74 1.80 3.55
C THR A 201 4.91 2.18 2.33
N LEU A 202 5.58 2.37 1.22
CA LEU A 202 4.99 2.51 -0.11
C LEU A 202 4.93 1.13 -0.77
N ILE A 203 3.72 0.65 -1.05
CA ILE A 203 3.52 -0.53 -1.90
C ILE A 203 3.48 -0.05 -3.34
N GLU A 204 4.35 -0.61 -4.17
CA GLU A 204 4.56 -0.20 -5.56
C GLU A 204 4.18 -1.35 -6.53
N PRO A 205 2.86 -1.56 -6.78
CA PRO A 205 2.43 -2.65 -7.65
C PRO A 205 2.81 -2.44 -9.12
N GLY A 206 3.07 -3.56 -9.78
CA GLY A 206 3.04 -3.66 -11.24
C GLY A 206 1.62 -3.83 -11.77
N GLY A 207 1.44 -4.62 -12.83
CA GLY A 207 0.12 -4.99 -13.35
C GLY A 207 -0.55 -6.06 -12.48
N PHE A 208 -1.73 -5.75 -11.95
CA PHE A 208 -2.60 -6.69 -11.23
C PHE A 208 -3.99 -6.68 -11.82
N ASP A 209 -4.69 -7.82 -11.71
CA ASP A 209 -6.08 -7.96 -12.16
C ASP A 209 -7.01 -7.27 -11.14
N THR A 210 -7.10 -5.97 -11.29
CA THR A 210 -7.97 -5.10 -10.49
C THR A 210 -8.82 -4.24 -11.42
N ASP A 211 -9.88 -3.63 -10.88
CA ASP A 211 -10.72 -2.69 -11.63
C ASP A 211 -10.00 -1.39 -12.03
N TRP A 212 -8.72 -1.23 -11.66
CA TRP A 212 -7.98 0.01 -11.92
C TRP A 212 -7.88 0.36 -13.41
N ALA A 213 -7.69 -0.63 -14.28
CA ALA A 213 -7.66 -0.45 -15.72
C ALA A 213 -9.00 -0.78 -16.41
N GLY A 214 -10.03 -1.14 -15.63
CA GLY A 214 -11.37 -1.51 -16.05
C GLY A 214 -12.41 -0.46 -15.61
N PRO A 215 -13.48 -0.87 -14.92
CA PRO A 215 -14.62 0.01 -14.58
C PRO A 215 -14.28 1.21 -13.71
N SER A 216 -13.12 1.21 -13.02
CA SER A 216 -12.66 2.36 -12.21
C SER A 216 -11.84 3.36 -13.01
N ALA A 217 -11.35 3.00 -14.20
CA ALA A 217 -10.59 3.89 -15.06
C ALA A 217 -11.46 5.04 -15.57
N LYS A 218 -10.89 6.24 -15.56
CA LYS A 218 -11.46 7.39 -16.27
C LYS A 218 -10.64 7.65 -17.53
N HIS A 219 -11.30 8.11 -18.59
CA HIS A 219 -10.66 8.36 -19.88
C HIS A 219 -10.99 9.76 -20.35
N ALA A 220 -9.97 10.50 -20.76
CA ALA A 220 -10.14 11.77 -21.44
C ALA A 220 -10.66 11.55 -22.87
N ASP A 221 -11.31 12.58 -23.42
CA ASP A 221 -11.76 12.56 -24.81
C ASP A 221 -10.54 12.57 -25.75
N PRO A 222 -10.44 11.61 -26.66
CA PRO A 222 -9.24 11.45 -27.49
C PRO A 222 -9.14 12.53 -28.57
N LEU A 223 -7.95 13.10 -28.75
CA LEU A 223 -7.65 13.99 -29.87
C LEU A 223 -7.22 13.16 -31.10
N PRO A 224 -7.77 13.47 -32.30
CA PRO A 224 -7.42 12.75 -33.53
C PRO A 224 -5.92 12.75 -33.86
N ALA A 225 -5.21 13.81 -33.45
CA ALA A 225 -3.76 13.94 -33.66
C ALA A 225 -2.93 12.83 -33.00
N TYR A 226 -3.46 12.20 -31.94
CA TYR A 226 -2.79 11.13 -31.21
C TYR A 226 -3.25 9.71 -31.60
N GLY A 227 -4.09 9.56 -32.63
CA GLY A 227 -4.72 8.27 -32.97
C GLY A 227 -3.74 7.15 -33.25
N GLU A 228 -2.70 7.37 -34.04
CA GLU A 228 -1.68 6.37 -34.36
C GLU A 228 -0.82 6.03 -33.14
N ILE A 229 -0.34 7.06 -32.43
CA ILE A 229 0.48 6.89 -31.22
C ILE A 229 -0.32 6.16 -30.13
N ARG A 230 -1.60 6.46 -29.99
CA ARG A 230 -2.48 5.77 -29.04
C ARG A 230 -2.56 4.28 -29.32
N ALA A 231 -2.77 3.88 -30.57
CA ALA A 231 -2.87 2.48 -30.96
C ALA A 231 -1.57 1.71 -30.63
N GLU A 232 -0.41 2.32 -30.87
CA GLU A 232 0.88 1.73 -30.50
C GLU A 232 1.05 1.58 -28.98
N VAL A 233 0.75 2.64 -28.22
CA VAL A 233 0.84 2.65 -26.75
C VAL A 233 -0.10 1.62 -26.12
N GLU A 234 -1.32 1.50 -26.61
CA GLU A 234 -2.30 0.52 -26.13
C GLU A 234 -1.89 -0.92 -26.45
N ALA A 235 -1.31 -1.16 -27.62
CA ALA A 235 -0.76 -2.45 -27.99
C ALA A 235 0.42 -2.86 -27.08
N GLU A 236 1.35 -1.95 -26.81
CA GLU A 236 2.45 -2.20 -25.87
C GLU A 236 1.98 -2.40 -24.42
N ARG A 237 0.99 -1.63 -24.00
CA ARG A 237 0.36 -1.80 -22.69
C ARG A 237 -0.29 -3.17 -22.56
N SER A 238 -1.04 -3.61 -23.58
CA SER A 238 -1.68 -4.92 -23.59
C SER A 238 -0.68 -6.08 -23.48
N LYS A 239 0.47 -5.97 -24.14
CA LYS A 239 1.57 -6.95 -24.00
C LYS A 239 2.13 -6.98 -22.59
N ARG A 240 2.35 -5.80 -21.99
CA ARG A 240 2.91 -5.66 -20.63
C ARG A 240 1.98 -6.25 -19.56
N TRP A 241 0.68 -6.22 -19.81
CA TRP A 241 -0.36 -6.70 -18.89
C TRP A 241 -1.00 -8.03 -19.31
N ALA A 242 -0.34 -8.78 -20.17
CA ALA A 242 -0.83 -10.07 -20.64
C ALA A 242 -0.98 -11.14 -19.52
N SER A 243 -0.26 -10.96 -18.40
CA SER A 243 -0.35 -11.84 -17.24
C SER A 243 -0.36 -10.98 -15.96
N PRO A 244 -1.50 -10.39 -15.60
CA PRO A 244 -1.62 -9.60 -14.39
C PRO A 244 -1.50 -10.48 -13.14
N GLY A 245 -0.98 -9.90 -12.06
CA GLY A 245 -0.97 -10.55 -10.74
C GLY A 245 -2.38 -10.67 -10.15
N ASP A 246 -2.58 -11.66 -9.30
CA ASP A 246 -3.81 -11.81 -8.54
C ASP A 246 -3.78 -10.89 -7.29
N PRO A 247 -4.76 -9.97 -7.13
CA PRO A 247 -4.84 -9.13 -5.94
C PRO A 247 -4.90 -9.92 -4.63
N SER A 248 -5.54 -11.08 -4.61
CA SER A 248 -5.66 -11.91 -3.42
C SER A 248 -4.30 -12.50 -2.98
N ALA A 249 -3.44 -12.84 -3.94
CA ALA A 249 -2.09 -13.30 -3.65
C ALA A 249 -1.21 -12.22 -2.99
N SER A 250 -1.51 -10.93 -3.23
CA SER A 250 -0.78 -9.81 -2.62
C SER A 250 -1.03 -9.67 -1.11
N ALA A 251 -2.10 -10.27 -0.61
CA ALA A 251 -2.49 -10.12 0.79
C ALA A 251 -1.46 -10.75 1.75
N ALA A 252 -0.96 -11.94 1.44
CA ALA A 252 0.09 -12.59 2.23
C ALA A 252 1.38 -11.74 2.26
N ALA A 253 1.77 -11.15 1.11
CA ALA A 253 2.93 -10.27 1.03
C ALA A 253 2.73 -8.98 1.84
N LEU A 254 1.52 -8.41 1.86
CA LEU A 254 1.24 -7.24 2.72
C LEU A 254 1.34 -7.58 4.20
N LEU A 255 0.78 -8.73 4.62
CA LEU A 255 0.89 -9.18 6.01
C LEU A 255 2.34 -9.38 6.44
N GLU A 256 3.18 -9.94 5.58
CA GLU A 256 4.63 -10.07 5.81
C GLU A 256 5.30 -8.71 5.99
N VAL A 257 4.97 -7.72 5.16
CA VAL A 257 5.48 -6.34 5.30
C VAL A 257 5.04 -5.70 6.62
N VAL A 258 3.78 -5.90 7.01
CA VAL A 258 3.20 -5.32 8.23
C VAL A 258 3.75 -5.97 9.50
N ASP A 259 4.18 -7.23 9.42
CA ASP A 259 4.71 -7.98 10.55
C ASP A 259 6.24 -7.93 10.64
N ALA A 260 6.91 -7.28 9.69
CA ALA A 260 8.36 -7.11 9.73
C ALA A 260 8.78 -6.19 10.90
N ASP A 261 9.81 -6.56 11.63
CA ASP A 261 10.39 -5.73 12.71
C ASP A 261 10.90 -4.38 12.19
N GLU A 262 11.49 -4.39 10.99
CA GLU A 262 11.98 -3.21 10.28
C GLU A 262 11.36 -3.18 8.87
N PRO A 263 10.11 -2.71 8.73
CA PRO A 263 9.45 -2.71 7.42
C PRO A 263 10.15 -1.74 6.46
N PRO A 264 10.27 -2.11 5.17
CA PRO A 264 10.94 -1.27 4.19
C PRO A 264 10.11 -0.02 3.87
N LEU A 265 10.78 1.07 3.53
CA LEU A 265 10.08 2.26 3.01
C LEU A 265 9.37 1.98 1.67
N ARG A 266 9.92 1.11 0.83
CA ARG A 266 9.37 0.76 -0.50
C ARG A 266 9.42 -0.73 -0.74
N VAL A 267 8.37 -1.27 -1.31
CA VAL A 267 8.33 -2.66 -1.75
C VAL A 267 7.53 -2.80 -3.05
N PHE A 268 8.14 -3.41 -4.03
CA PHE A 268 7.46 -3.76 -5.29
C PHE A 268 6.56 -4.97 -5.08
N PHE A 269 5.33 -4.87 -5.60
CA PHE A 269 4.47 -6.04 -5.75
C PHE A 269 4.41 -6.46 -7.22
N GLY A 270 4.69 -7.74 -7.48
CA GLY A 270 4.75 -8.32 -8.82
C GLY A 270 6.19 -8.56 -9.31
N ALA A 271 6.33 -9.36 -10.36
CA ALA A 271 7.62 -9.84 -10.85
C ALA A 271 8.39 -8.81 -11.72
N THR A 272 7.67 -7.87 -12.34
CA THR A 272 8.26 -6.97 -13.35
C THR A 272 8.72 -5.60 -12.84
N PRO A 273 8.17 -5.01 -11.75
CA PRO A 273 8.48 -3.64 -11.37
C PRO A 273 9.96 -3.38 -11.11
N LEU A 274 10.65 -4.30 -10.42
CA LEU A 274 12.06 -4.13 -10.10
C LEU A 274 12.93 -3.97 -11.36
N GLN A 275 12.68 -4.76 -12.39
CA GLN A 275 13.44 -4.67 -13.64
C GLN A 275 13.17 -3.36 -14.38
N THR A 276 11.90 -2.93 -14.39
CA THR A 276 11.47 -1.66 -14.98
C THR A 276 12.14 -0.48 -14.27
N ALA A 277 12.10 -0.47 -12.94
CA ALA A 277 12.75 0.57 -12.14
C ALA A 277 14.26 0.62 -12.36
N LYS A 278 14.95 -0.53 -12.37
CA LYS A 278 16.40 -0.59 -12.64
C LYS A 278 16.75 0.04 -13.97
N ALA A 279 16.05 -0.34 -15.03
CA ALA A 279 16.32 0.18 -16.38
C ALA A 279 16.13 1.72 -16.47
N ASP A 280 15.08 2.24 -15.82
CA ASP A 280 14.81 3.68 -15.79
C ASP A 280 15.88 4.44 -14.98
N TYR A 281 16.22 3.96 -13.78
CA TYR A 281 17.25 4.59 -12.94
C TYR A 281 18.64 4.56 -13.58
N GLU A 282 19.02 3.47 -14.21
CA GLU A 282 20.28 3.40 -14.98
C GLU A 282 20.31 4.41 -16.12
N SER A 283 19.18 4.60 -16.81
CA SER A 283 19.06 5.61 -17.87
C SER A 283 19.19 7.04 -17.32
N ARG A 284 18.51 7.33 -16.20
CA ARG A 284 18.57 8.63 -15.53
C ARG A 284 19.98 8.95 -15.02
N LEU A 285 20.63 7.98 -14.37
CA LEU A 285 22.00 8.15 -13.87
C LEU A 285 22.96 8.50 -15.00
N ARG A 286 22.94 7.73 -16.11
CA ARG A 286 23.77 8.05 -17.30
C ARG A 286 23.50 9.46 -17.82
N ASN A 287 22.25 9.89 -17.85
CA ASN A 287 21.89 11.24 -18.31
C ASN A 287 22.43 12.31 -17.34
N TRP A 288 22.24 12.15 -16.03
CA TRP A 288 22.73 13.08 -15.03
C TRP A 288 24.26 13.19 -15.05
N GLU A 289 24.97 12.08 -15.10
CA GLU A 289 26.43 12.04 -15.22
C GLU A 289 26.92 12.78 -16.50
N GLN A 290 26.24 12.54 -17.64
CA GLN A 290 26.57 13.22 -18.90
C GLN A 290 26.39 14.74 -18.79
N TRP A 291 25.41 15.21 -18.02
CA TRP A 291 25.09 16.63 -17.88
C TRP A 291 25.71 17.29 -16.63
N GLN A 292 26.39 16.53 -15.79
CA GLN A 292 27.08 17.04 -14.59
C GLN A 292 27.99 18.26 -14.85
N PRO A 293 28.80 18.32 -15.94
CA PRO A 293 29.60 19.51 -16.22
C PRO A 293 28.78 20.80 -16.47
N VAL A 294 27.53 20.66 -16.92
CA VAL A 294 26.61 21.82 -17.07
C VAL A 294 26.11 22.26 -15.69
N ALA A 295 25.75 21.30 -14.84
CA ALA A 295 25.31 21.59 -13.46
C ALA A 295 26.40 22.32 -12.65
N GLU A 296 27.65 21.89 -12.77
CA GLU A 296 28.81 22.54 -12.11
C GLU A 296 29.00 23.99 -12.60
N ARG A 297 28.90 24.24 -13.92
CA ARG A 297 28.97 25.60 -14.45
C ARG A 297 27.78 26.49 -14.03
N ALA A 298 26.63 25.90 -13.73
CA ALA A 298 25.45 26.65 -13.26
C ALA A 298 25.59 27.12 -11.81
N GLN A 299 26.52 26.56 -11.06
CA GLN A 299 26.79 26.99 -9.69
C GLN A 299 27.70 28.23 -9.62
N GLY A 300 28.51 28.49 -10.66
CA GLY A 300 29.43 29.64 -10.78
C GLY A 300 30.87 29.24 -10.53
#